data_afc401f5236191abdf41b6188bdb67fc
#
_entry.id   afc401f5236191abdf41b6188bdb67fc
#
_cell.length_a   1.000
_cell.length_b   1.000
_cell.length_c   1.000
_cell.angle_alpha   90.00
_cell.angle_beta   90.00
_cell.angle_gamma   90.00
#
_symmetry.space_group_name_H-M   'P 1'
#
loop_
_entity.id
_entity.type
_entity.pdbx_description
1 polymer ?
#
loop_
_entity_poly.entity_id
_entity_poly.type
_entity_poly.pdbx_seq_one_letter_code
_entity_poly.pdbx_strand_id
1 'polypeptide(L)'
;MRRSHEPIAWSLFGAGGMLLAFIGPGLVLSTALLPWLAAENPAAAHAAIGALLAHPLGKLLVLACIALPLFHTLHRICHGLDDLHLPAPRLPLQLLCYGGATLLCAVTAWWLLTSIPA
;
A
#
# COMPACT_ATOMS: atom_id res chain seq x y z
N MET A 1 -24.16 19.82 -14.47
CA MET A 1 -23.20 19.79 -13.32
C MET A 1 -22.27 18.60 -13.48
N ARG A 2 -20.98 18.81 -13.76
CA ARG A 2 -19.97 17.75 -13.70
C ARG A 2 -19.77 17.41 -12.24
N ARG A 3 -20.12 16.19 -11.84
CA ARG A 3 -19.82 15.70 -10.49
C ARG A 3 -18.29 15.59 -10.37
N SER A 4 -17.69 16.36 -9.49
CA SER A 4 -16.26 16.27 -9.20
C SER A 4 -15.99 14.93 -8.49
N HIS A 5 -14.99 14.19 -8.97
CA HIS A 5 -14.51 12.96 -8.30
C HIS A 5 -13.45 13.28 -7.21
N GLU A 6 -13.16 14.57 -7.01
CA GLU A 6 -12.18 15.04 -6.02
C GLU A 6 -12.42 14.53 -4.60
N PRO A 7 -13.67 14.52 -4.05
CA PRO A 7 -13.88 14.02 -2.69
C PRO A 7 -13.46 12.57 -2.50
N ILE A 8 -13.67 11.72 -3.52
CA ILE A 8 -13.29 10.30 -3.47
C ILE A 8 -11.75 10.16 -3.48
N ALA A 9 -11.08 10.92 -4.35
CA ALA A 9 -9.62 10.91 -4.43
C ALA A 9 -8.98 11.40 -3.13
N TRP A 10 -9.52 12.46 -2.53
CA TRP A 10 -9.08 12.98 -1.23
C TRP A 10 -9.33 12.02 -0.08
N SER A 11 -10.45 11.29 -0.09
CA SER A 11 -10.75 10.28 0.93
C SER A 11 -9.78 9.10 0.86
N LEU A 12 -9.47 8.61 -0.34
CA LEU A 12 -8.48 7.55 -0.55
C LEU A 12 -7.07 8.00 -0.17
N PHE A 13 -6.71 9.23 -0.51
CA PHE A 13 -5.44 9.82 -0.12
C PHE A 13 -5.33 9.92 1.41
N GLY A 14 -6.36 10.44 2.09
CA GLY A 14 -6.43 10.53 3.55
C GLY A 14 -6.36 9.17 4.22
N ALA A 15 -7.11 8.17 3.71
CA ALA A 15 -7.08 6.81 4.21
C ALA A 15 -5.69 6.19 4.11
N GLY A 16 -4.97 6.39 3.01
CA GLY A 16 -3.60 5.91 2.83
C GLY A 16 -2.62 6.49 3.85
N GLY A 17 -2.68 7.80 4.07
CA GLY A 17 -1.86 8.49 5.08
C GLY A 17 -2.16 8.04 6.50
N MET A 18 -3.46 7.90 6.83
CA MET A 18 -3.91 7.42 8.13
C MET A 18 -3.43 5.99 8.39
N LEU A 19 -3.58 5.10 7.41
CA LEU A 19 -3.13 3.73 7.48
C LEU A 19 -1.61 3.64 7.68
N LEU A 20 -0.85 4.46 6.96
CA LEU A 20 0.60 4.55 7.11
C LEU A 20 1.00 5.02 8.51
N ALA A 21 0.30 6.01 9.07
CA ALA A 21 0.58 6.54 10.40
C ALA A 21 0.27 5.55 11.53
N PHE A 22 -0.80 4.76 11.41
CA PHE A 22 -1.20 3.80 12.45
C PHE A 22 -0.53 2.44 12.30
N ILE A 23 -0.45 1.90 11.09
CA ILE A 23 0.06 0.55 10.84
C ILE A 23 1.57 0.57 10.58
N GLY A 24 2.10 1.63 9.97
CA GLY A 24 3.52 1.73 9.63
C GLY A 24 4.47 1.50 10.81
N PRO A 25 4.32 2.20 11.94
CA PRO A 25 5.14 1.95 13.12
C PRO A 25 5.02 0.51 13.64
N GLY A 26 3.81 -0.06 13.65
CA GLY A 26 3.56 -1.45 14.03
C GLY A 26 4.24 -2.44 13.10
N LEU A 27 4.23 -2.20 11.79
CA LEU A 27 4.93 -3.04 10.81
C LEU A 27 6.45 -2.97 10.99
N VAL A 28 7.01 -1.79 11.18
CA VAL A 28 8.46 -1.63 11.44
C VAL A 28 8.83 -2.35 12.73
N LEU A 29 8.04 -2.19 13.80
CA LEU A 29 8.27 -2.85 15.06
C LEU A 29 8.22 -4.38 14.92
N SER A 30 7.19 -4.91 14.27
CA SER A 30 6.98 -6.35 14.11
C SER A 30 7.96 -7.01 13.13
N THR A 31 8.39 -6.33 12.10
CA THR A 31 9.25 -6.92 11.05
C THR A 31 10.75 -6.69 11.29
N ALA A 32 11.11 -5.58 11.92
CA ALA A 32 12.50 -5.22 12.12
C ALA A 32 12.97 -5.42 13.57
N LEU A 33 12.16 -5.02 14.55
CA LEU A 33 12.60 -4.96 15.95
C LEU A 33 12.24 -6.24 16.73
N LEU A 34 11.01 -6.74 16.62
CA LEU A 34 10.59 -7.94 17.36
C LEU A 34 11.37 -9.21 16.99
N PRO A 35 11.71 -9.50 15.73
CA PRO A 35 12.55 -10.65 15.40
C PRO A 35 13.95 -10.58 16.00
N TRP A 36 14.41 -9.37 16.27
CA TRP A 36 15.72 -9.11 16.87
C TRP A 36 15.71 -9.27 18.39
N LEU A 37 14.57 -8.91 19.02
CA LEU A 37 14.40 -8.96 20.48
C LEU A 37 13.84 -10.29 21.00
N ALA A 38 13.03 -10.99 20.20
CA ALA A 38 12.29 -12.17 20.63
C ALA A 38 12.33 -13.26 19.53
N ALA A 39 13.44 -13.97 19.48
CA ALA A 39 13.61 -15.11 18.57
C ALA A 39 12.84 -16.38 19.04
N GLU A 40 11.76 -16.25 19.83
CA GLU A 40 11.21 -17.37 20.55
C GLU A 40 10.46 -18.40 19.70
N ASN A 41 9.84 -18.05 18.60
CA ASN A 41 9.26 -19.06 17.68
C ASN A 41 8.94 -18.52 16.28
N PRO A 42 9.91 -18.46 15.37
CA PRO A 42 9.68 -17.98 14.01
C PRO A 42 8.68 -18.86 13.24
N ALA A 43 8.58 -20.14 13.57
CA ALA A 43 7.66 -21.06 12.90
C ALA A 43 6.19 -20.73 13.25
N ALA A 44 5.89 -20.35 14.49
CA ALA A 44 4.54 -19.98 14.90
C ALA A 44 4.12 -18.64 14.24
N ALA A 45 5.03 -17.67 14.16
CA ALA A 45 4.77 -16.40 13.48
C ALA A 45 4.50 -16.63 11.98
N HIS A 46 5.29 -17.46 11.32
CA HIS A 46 5.09 -17.83 9.92
C HIS A 46 3.75 -18.54 9.69
N ALA A 47 3.37 -19.48 10.55
CA ALA A 47 2.09 -20.17 10.48
C ALA A 47 0.89 -19.22 10.67
N ALA A 48 0.98 -18.26 11.60
CA ALA A 48 -0.07 -17.26 11.82
C ALA A 48 -0.26 -16.33 10.61
N ILE A 49 0.84 -15.89 9.98
CA ILE A 49 0.80 -15.10 8.75
C ILE A 49 0.22 -15.92 7.61
N GLY A 50 0.61 -17.19 7.48
CA GLY A 50 0.07 -18.11 6.48
C GLY A 50 -1.45 -18.29 6.63
N ALA A 51 -1.94 -18.49 7.85
CA ALA A 51 -3.37 -18.60 8.15
C ALA A 51 -4.14 -17.31 7.81
N LEU A 52 -3.57 -16.14 8.12
CA LEU A 52 -4.16 -14.85 7.75
C LEU A 52 -4.27 -14.73 6.22
N LEU A 53 -3.22 -15.06 5.50
CA LEU A 53 -3.16 -14.95 4.04
C LEU A 53 -3.99 -16.03 3.33
N ALA A 54 -4.26 -17.17 3.95
CA ALA A 54 -5.18 -18.16 3.43
C ALA A 54 -6.65 -17.66 3.42
N HIS A 55 -7.01 -16.76 4.37
CA HIS A 55 -8.36 -16.24 4.44
C HIS A 55 -8.58 -15.07 3.45
N PRO A 56 -9.71 -15.01 2.70
CA PRO A 56 -9.95 -13.95 1.71
C PRO A 56 -9.97 -12.54 2.32
N LEU A 57 -10.50 -12.37 3.54
CA LEU A 57 -10.44 -11.08 4.24
C LEU A 57 -9.01 -10.69 4.63
N GLY A 58 -8.16 -11.66 4.94
CA GLY A 58 -6.74 -11.42 5.21
C GLY A 58 -6.01 -10.93 3.96
N LYS A 59 -6.25 -11.56 2.81
CA LYS A 59 -5.73 -11.11 1.50
C LYS A 59 -6.18 -9.69 1.18
N LEU A 60 -7.47 -9.39 1.39
CA LEU A 60 -8.02 -8.05 1.17
C LEU A 60 -7.38 -7.01 2.10
N LEU A 61 -7.21 -7.35 3.38
CA LEU A 61 -6.55 -6.48 4.35
C LEU A 61 -5.11 -6.17 3.94
N VAL A 62 -4.33 -7.19 3.59
CA VAL A 62 -2.94 -7.01 3.14
C VAL A 62 -2.88 -6.19 1.86
N LEU A 63 -3.77 -6.45 0.90
CA LEU A 63 -3.85 -5.65 -0.33
C LEU A 63 -4.18 -4.18 -0.02
N ALA A 64 -5.12 -3.90 0.89
CA ALA A 64 -5.44 -2.54 1.32
C ALA A 64 -4.25 -1.86 2.03
N CYS A 65 -3.53 -2.60 2.89
CA CYS A 65 -2.33 -2.11 3.57
C CYS A 65 -1.18 -1.78 2.62
N ILE A 66 -1.16 -2.34 1.43
CA ILE A 66 -0.17 -2.04 0.39
C ILE A 66 -0.70 -0.94 -0.54
N ALA A 67 -1.91 -1.09 -1.05
CA ALA A 67 -2.47 -0.20 -2.07
C ALA A 67 -2.67 1.23 -1.56
N LEU A 68 -3.29 1.40 -0.39
CA LEU A 68 -3.61 2.74 0.12
C LEU A 68 -2.35 3.58 0.42
N PRO A 69 -1.32 3.07 1.13
CA PRO A 69 -0.07 3.81 1.32
C PRO A 69 0.68 4.04 0.01
N LEU A 70 0.63 3.11 -0.93
CA LEU A 70 1.29 3.25 -2.23
C LEU A 70 0.69 4.41 -3.03
N PHE A 71 -0.64 4.48 -3.15
CA PHE A 71 -1.32 5.60 -3.80
C PHE A 71 -1.08 6.92 -3.06
N HIS A 72 -1.11 6.92 -1.73
CA HIS A 72 -0.79 8.09 -0.92
C HIS A 72 0.61 8.62 -1.24
N THR A 73 1.61 7.74 -1.20
CA THR A 73 3.02 8.11 -1.41
C THR A 73 3.26 8.62 -2.83
N LEU A 74 2.76 7.92 -3.84
CA LEU A 74 2.94 8.31 -5.24
C LEU A 74 2.18 9.60 -5.59
N HIS A 75 1.01 9.83 -4.99
CA HIS A 75 0.30 11.10 -5.09
C HIS A 75 1.14 12.24 -4.50
N ARG A 76 1.73 12.05 -3.31
CA ARG A 76 2.62 13.04 -2.68
C ARG A 76 3.85 13.34 -3.53
N ILE A 77 4.47 12.29 -4.11
CA ILE A 77 5.62 12.46 -5.00
C ILE A 77 5.22 13.24 -6.25
N CYS A 78 4.10 12.87 -6.89
CA CYS A 78 3.62 13.54 -8.11
C CYS A 78 3.40 15.04 -7.87
N HIS A 79 2.71 15.40 -6.79
CA HIS A 79 2.46 16.80 -6.45
C HIS A 79 3.73 17.52 -5.99
N GLY A 80 4.60 16.86 -5.24
CA GLY A 80 5.88 17.45 -4.82
C GLY A 80 6.80 17.78 -6.01
N LEU A 81 6.77 16.96 -7.08
CA LEU A 81 7.50 17.26 -8.30
C LEU A 81 6.89 18.43 -9.09
N ASP A 82 5.55 18.56 -9.07
CA ASP A 82 4.86 19.73 -9.63
C ASP A 82 5.26 21.02 -8.88
N ASP A 83 5.36 20.97 -7.55
CA ASP A 83 5.71 22.11 -6.70
C ASP A 83 7.18 22.55 -6.90
N LEU A 84 8.07 21.65 -7.28
CA LEU A 84 9.46 21.97 -7.63
C LEU A 84 9.60 22.70 -8.97
N HIS A 85 8.48 22.99 -9.67
CA HIS A 85 8.46 23.68 -10.96
C HIS A 85 9.41 23.07 -12.01
N LEU A 86 9.62 21.76 -11.92
CA LEU A 86 10.41 21.04 -12.91
C LEU A 86 9.68 21.07 -14.25
N PRO A 87 10.38 21.31 -15.37
CA PRO A 87 9.75 21.36 -16.69
C PRO A 87 9.43 19.96 -17.23
N ALA A 88 8.74 19.16 -16.39
CA ALA A 88 8.30 17.82 -16.77
C ALA A 88 6.86 17.90 -17.30
N PRO A 89 6.53 17.25 -18.42
CA PRO A 89 5.18 17.20 -18.92
C PRO A 89 4.30 16.44 -17.90
N ARG A 90 3.20 17.07 -17.44
CA ARG A 90 2.32 16.56 -16.39
C ARG A 90 1.72 15.18 -16.71
N LEU A 91 1.35 14.95 -17.97
CA LEU A 91 0.70 13.72 -18.38
C LEU A 91 1.59 12.46 -18.18
N PRO A 92 2.84 12.40 -18.67
CA PRO A 92 3.70 11.25 -18.42
C PRO A 92 4.05 11.09 -16.94
N LEU A 93 4.18 12.17 -16.16
CA LEU A 93 4.41 12.07 -14.73
C LEU A 93 3.22 11.43 -14.01
N GLN A 94 2.00 11.86 -14.32
CA GLN A 94 0.77 11.27 -13.77
C GLN A 94 0.60 9.81 -14.19
N LEU A 95 0.88 9.49 -15.44
CA LEU A 95 0.82 8.10 -15.93
C LEU A 95 1.86 7.22 -15.24
N LEU A 96 3.05 7.73 -15.00
CA LEU A 96 4.09 6.99 -14.27
C LEU A 96 3.69 6.73 -12.81
N CYS A 97 3.24 7.76 -12.10
CA CYS A 97 2.88 7.64 -10.69
C CYS A 97 1.62 6.79 -10.49
N TYR A 98 0.51 7.16 -11.13
CA TYR A 98 -0.77 6.46 -10.92
C TYR A 98 -0.86 5.15 -11.69
N GLY A 99 -0.32 5.11 -12.91
CA GLY A 99 -0.23 3.88 -13.69
C GLY A 99 0.70 2.87 -13.02
N GLY A 100 1.84 3.31 -12.51
CA GLY A 100 2.76 2.49 -11.73
C GLY A 100 2.12 1.95 -10.45
N ALA A 101 1.41 2.80 -9.68
CA ALA A 101 0.66 2.37 -8.51
C ALA A 101 -0.38 1.31 -8.84
N THR A 102 -1.17 1.56 -9.88
CA THR A 102 -2.23 0.63 -10.32
C THR A 102 -1.63 -0.71 -10.75
N LEU A 103 -0.55 -0.69 -11.52
CA LEU A 103 0.15 -1.89 -11.96
C LEU A 103 0.69 -2.69 -10.79
N LEU A 104 1.36 -2.04 -9.83
CA LEU A 104 1.89 -2.71 -8.65
C LEU A 104 0.77 -3.31 -7.78
N CYS A 105 -0.34 -2.60 -7.60
CA CYS A 105 -1.51 -3.14 -6.91
C CYS A 105 -2.11 -4.34 -7.64
N ALA A 106 -2.21 -4.30 -8.97
CA ALA A 106 -2.72 -5.40 -9.78
C ALA A 106 -1.82 -6.63 -9.70
N VAL A 107 -0.50 -6.44 -9.78
CA VAL A 107 0.48 -7.53 -9.61
C VAL A 107 0.41 -8.12 -8.21
N THR A 108 0.30 -7.29 -7.18
CA THR A 108 0.15 -7.75 -5.79
C THR A 108 -1.14 -8.55 -5.61
N ALA A 109 -2.26 -8.05 -6.12
CA ALA A 109 -3.55 -8.75 -6.07
C ALA A 109 -3.48 -10.09 -6.80
N TRP A 110 -2.91 -10.12 -8.00
CA TRP A 110 -2.70 -11.35 -8.75
C TRP A 110 -1.87 -12.36 -7.96
N TRP A 111 -0.76 -11.92 -7.39
CA TRP A 111 0.12 -12.79 -6.61
C TRP A 111 -0.58 -13.36 -5.37
N LEU A 112 -1.31 -12.51 -4.62
CA LEU A 112 -2.08 -12.94 -3.45
C LEU A 112 -3.16 -13.98 -3.78
N LEU A 113 -3.77 -13.88 -4.97
CA LEU A 113 -4.82 -14.79 -5.41
C LEU A 113 -4.29 -16.12 -5.95
N THR A 114 -3.13 -16.10 -6.60
CA THR A 114 -2.61 -17.26 -7.32
C THR A 114 -1.55 -18.04 -6.54
N SER A 115 -0.71 -17.35 -5.75
CA SER A 115 0.43 -17.98 -5.06
C SER A 115 0.10 -18.42 -3.64
N ILE A 116 -1.00 -17.96 -3.06
CA ILE A 116 -1.43 -18.31 -1.71
C ILE A 116 -2.80 -18.99 -1.81
N PRO A 117 -2.85 -20.34 -1.72
CA PRO A 117 -4.13 -21.06 -1.74
C PRO A 117 -5.01 -20.65 -0.57
N ALA A 118 -6.33 -20.78 -0.77
CA ALA A 118 -7.33 -20.52 0.28
C ALA A 118 -7.37 -21.67 1.28
#